data_04755f19cbd8128f7ac0db4c11644181
#
_entry.id   04755f19cbd8128f7ac0db4c11644181
#
_cell.length_a   1.000
_cell.length_b   1.000
_cell.length_c   1.000
_cell.angle_alpha   90.00
_cell.angle_beta   90.00
_cell.angle_gamma   90.00
#
_symmetry.space_group_name_H-M   'P 1'
#
loop_
_entity.id
_entity.type
_entity.pdbx_description
1 polymer ?
#
loop_
_entity_poly.entity_id
_entity_poly.type
_entity_poly.pdbx_seq_one_letter_code
_entity_poly.pdbx_strand_id
1 'polypeptide(L)'
;MARIMGIEIGNSSIKIVETIRKGRTQTIQKASLIPVPKACIQNGVIGQIEPIQKLIKEELKRKKYKAKKVVCVIQSSQIIIRSVEVEKYPKKAIRQLLEIKAEDFLPIEQGAYQIDFKILEEREEEGVLKNKLLLVAAPHTILLPILALIKNLRLIPIRISIPSEGLENIFNTYPLKFEEQLGSIMVLDIGGSSTAVTIITHGKVCLTRLIEYGVEDLKRFIKKEQKQLEKESDKTYREHIMSAQMEYHIVSELERILKFYYSNNREHVIHKIYTMGGGANIKEIEEHIKNALNLPIEKLNYLEFVSEAKGVNFEGQMNCFVNLLGVINGI
;
A
#
# COMPACT_ATOMS: atom_id res chain seq x y z
N MET A 1 -20.14 1.19 18.40
CA MET A 1 -19.13 2.05 17.78
C MET A 1 -17.75 1.54 18.20
N ALA A 2 -16.87 1.26 17.25
CA ALA A 2 -15.50 0.82 17.55
C ALA A 2 -14.53 1.98 17.28
N ARG A 3 -13.67 2.29 18.26
CA ARG A 3 -12.57 3.23 18.10
C ARG A 3 -11.32 2.45 17.76
N ILE A 4 -10.74 2.72 16.59
CA ILE A 4 -9.63 1.97 16.03
C ILE A 4 -8.53 2.94 15.64
N MET A 5 -7.28 2.54 15.87
CA MET A 5 -6.08 3.23 15.41
C MET A 5 -5.53 2.48 14.19
N GLY A 6 -5.18 3.20 13.15
CA GLY A 6 -4.35 2.70 12.05
C GLY A 6 -2.93 3.22 12.20
N ILE A 7 -1.94 2.37 12.01
CA ILE A 7 -0.52 2.76 11.93
C ILE A 7 0.07 2.15 10.66
N GLU A 8 0.64 2.98 9.81
CA GLU A 8 1.43 2.56 8.66
C GLU A 8 2.86 3.07 8.83
N ILE A 9 3.81 2.17 8.79
CA ILE A 9 5.23 2.46 9.01
C ILE A 9 5.93 2.36 7.66
N GLY A 10 6.16 3.51 7.04
CA GLY A 10 6.90 3.62 5.79
C GLY A 10 8.33 4.07 5.99
N ASN A 11 9.16 3.96 4.95
CA ASN A 11 10.58 4.34 5.03
C ASN A 11 10.80 5.84 5.27
N SER A 12 9.90 6.70 4.76
CA SER A 12 10.02 8.17 4.87
C SER A 12 9.10 8.78 5.91
N SER A 13 7.97 8.12 6.22
CA SER A 13 6.97 8.65 7.15
C SER A 13 6.19 7.55 7.85
N ILE A 14 5.78 7.85 9.08
CA ILE A 14 4.81 7.06 9.85
C ILE A 14 3.47 7.79 9.75
N LYS A 15 2.45 7.07 9.36
CA LYS A 15 1.08 7.56 9.29
C LYS A 15 0.28 6.97 10.43
N ILE A 16 -0.44 7.79 11.19
CA ILE A 16 -1.29 7.36 12.29
C ILE A 16 -2.65 8.01 12.11
N VAL A 17 -3.72 7.21 12.15
CA VAL A 17 -5.08 7.68 12.10
C VAL A 17 -5.89 7.07 13.25
N GLU A 18 -6.74 7.85 13.89
CA GLU A 18 -7.74 7.34 14.83
C GLU A 18 -9.12 7.56 14.23
N THR A 19 -9.89 6.50 14.11
CA THR A 19 -11.26 6.54 13.59
C THR A 19 -12.28 6.01 14.60
N ILE A 20 -13.51 6.50 14.49
CA ILE A 20 -14.70 5.86 15.08
C ILE A 20 -15.48 5.25 13.93
N ARG A 21 -15.70 3.94 14.00
CA ARG A 21 -16.47 3.20 13.00
C ARG A 21 -17.91 2.96 13.48
N LYS A 22 -18.87 3.24 12.59
CA LYS A 22 -20.29 2.95 12.79
C LYS A 22 -20.83 2.29 11.50
N GLY A 23 -21.03 0.98 11.54
CA GLY A 23 -21.38 0.23 10.32
C GLY A 23 -20.28 0.35 9.26
N ARG A 24 -20.66 0.82 8.08
CA ARG A 24 -19.73 1.03 6.94
C ARG A 24 -19.06 2.41 6.91
N THR A 25 -19.43 3.33 7.82
CA THR A 25 -18.85 4.68 7.85
C THR A 25 -17.75 4.79 8.89
N GLN A 26 -16.75 5.61 8.59
CA GLN A 26 -15.64 5.93 9.46
C GLN A 26 -15.56 7.44 9.67
N THR A 27 -15.44 7.87 10.92
CA THR A 27 -15.19 9.28 11.24
C THR A 27 -13.77 9.42 11.78
N ILE A 28 -12.93 10.14 11.07
CA ILE A 28 -11.56 10.44 11.48
C ILE A 28 -11.62 11.39 12.68
N GLN A 29 -11.00 10.97 13.77
CA GLN A 29 -10.90 11.76 15.01
C GLN A 29 -9.56 12.49 15.07
N LYS A 30 -8.51 11.86 14.57
CA LYS A 30 -7.14 12.36 14.57
C LYS A 30 -6.34 11.71 13.47
N ALA A 31 -5.37 12.45 12.95
CA ALA A 31 -4.38 11.92 12.04
C ALA A 31 -3.04 12.59 12.25
N SER A 32 -1.97 11.87 11.95
CA SER A 32 -0.60 12.34 12.04
C SER A 32 0.23 11.74 10.92
N LEU A 33 1.03 12.59 10.30
CA LEU A 33 2.09 12.23 9.38
C LEU A 33 3.40 12.64 10.03
N ILE A 34 4.26 11.66 10.37
CA ILE A 34 5.48 11.86 11.14
C ILE A 34 6.66 11.50 10.26
N PRO A 35 7.62 12.38 10.02
CA PRO A 35 8.83 12.02 9.27
C PRO A 35 9.64 10.96 10.02
N VAL A 36 10.15 9.96 9.30
CA VAL A 36 11.05 8.94 9.83
C VAL A 36 12.49 9.44 9.81
N PRO A 37 13.27 9.30 10.89
CA PRO A 37 14.69 9.60 10.86
C PRO A 37 15.41 8.70 9.86
N LYS A 38 16.43 9.26 9.19
CA LYS A 38 17.19 8.52 8.20
C LYS A 38 17.76 7.22 8.78
N ALA A 39 17.77 6.17 7.97
CA ALA A 39 18.30 4.84 8.29
C ALA A 39 17.58 4.07 9.43
N CYS A 40 16.50 4.59 10.01
CA CYS A 40 15.74 3.84 11.01
C CYS A 40 14.88 2.73 10.41
N ILE A 41 14.41 2.93 9.16
CA ILE A 41 13.57 1.97 8.44
C ILE A 41 14.12 1.83 7.02
N GLN A 42 14.30 0.60 6.57
CA GLN A 42 14.72 0.29 5.21
C GLN A 42 13.88 -0.86 4.66
N ASN A 43 13.22 -0.64 3.54
CA ASN A 43 12.34 -1.63 2.90
C ASN A 43 11.35 -2.30 3.88
N GLY A 44 10.73 -1.50 4.75
CA GLY A 44 9.77 -1.96 5.75
C GLY A 44 10.38 -2.62 6.99
N VAL A 45 11.69 -2.87 7.01
CA VAL A 45 12.40 -3.41 8.19
C VAL A 45 12.78 -2.28 9.13
N ILE A 46 12.34 -2.37 10.38
CA ILE A 46 12.73 -1.43 11.44
C ILE A 46 14.10 -1.85 12.00
N GLY A 47 15.15 -1.11 11.62
CA GLY A 47 16.50 -1.37 12.12
C GLY A 47 16.75 -0.83 13.52
N GLN A 48 16.07 0.25 13.90
CA GLN A 48 16.19 0.89 15.22
C GLN A 48 14.80 1.17 15.78
N ILE A 49 14.38 0.39 16.77
CA ILE A 49 13.01 0.46 17.34
C ILE A 49 12.85 1.69 18.25
N GLU A 50 13.87 2.02 19.07
CA GLU A 50 13.75 3.05 20.10
C GLU A 50 13.43 4.45 19.54
N PRO A 51 14.10 4.95 18.49
CA PRO A 51 13.74 6.24 17.89
C PRO A 51 12.31 6.26 17.36
N ILE A 52 11.88 5.19 16.69
CA ILE A 52 10.54 5.05 16.14
C ILE A 52 9.48 5.00 17.26
N GLN A 53 9.75 4.20 18.29
CA GLN A 53 8.89 4.10 19.47
C GLN A 53 8.72 5.45 20.17
N LYS A 54 9.82 6.20 20.36
CA LYS A 54 9.81 7.53 20.97
C LYS A 54 8.93 8.49 20.18
N LEU A 55 9.14 8.58 18.86
CA LEU A 55 8.36 9.45 17.97
C LEU A 55 6.85 9.14 18.03
N ILE A 56 6.49 7.87 17.92
CA ILE A 56 5.08 7.47 17.98
C ILE A 56 4.50 7.79 19.37
N LYS A 57 5.21 7.44 20.45
CA LYS A 57 4.74 7.68 21.82
C LYS A 57 4.52 9.16 22.12
N GLU A 58 5.42 10.03 21.68
CA GLU A 58 5.30 11.48 21.82
C GLU A 58 4.09 12.02 21.05
N GLU A 59 3.92 11.57 19.80
CA GLU A 59 2.78 11.98 18.98
C GLU A 59 1.43 11.51 19.51
N LEU A 60 1.35 10.25 19.97
CA LEU A 60 0.15 9.72 20.61
C LEU A 60 -0.24 10.54 21.85
N LYS A 61 0.74 10.95 22.65
CA LYS A 61 0.54 11.80 23.83
C LYS A 61 0.16 13.23 23.42
N ARG A 62 0.88 13.83 22.49
CA ARG A 62 0.68 15.21 22.03
C ARG A 62 -0.73 15.43 21.49
N LYS A 63 -1.20 14.56 20.62
CA LYS A 63 -2.55 14.63 20.03
C LYS A 63 -3.62 13.91 20.88
N LYS A 64 -3.26 13.33 22.02
CA LYS A 64 -4.18 12.65 22.95
C LYS A 64 -5.00 11.56 22.24
N TYR A 65 -4.34 10.66 21.52
CA TYR A 65 -4.98 9.48 20.91
C TYR A 65 -5.60 8.59 22.00
N LYS A 66 -6.80 8.06 21.75
CA LYS A 66 -7.57 7.28 22.73
C LYS A 66 -7.71 5.80 22.37
N ALA A 67 -7.58 5.45 21.08
CA ALA A 67 -7.70 4.07 20.65
C ALA A 67 -6.58 3.22 21.24
N LYS A 68 -6.93 2.00 21.65
CA LYS A 68 -5.99 0.97 22.12
C LYS A 68 -5.84 -0.16 21.11
N LYS A 69 -6.92 -0.48 20.37
CA LYS A 69 -6.89 -1.46 19.28
C LYS A 69 -6.24 -0.85 18.06
N VAL A 70 -5.24 -1.54 17.52
CA VAL A 70 -4.44 -1.04 16.39
C VAL A 70 -4.46 -2.01 15.21
N VAL A 71 -4.60 -1.41 14.04
CA VAL A 71 -4.37 -2.04 12.73
C VAL A 71 -3.04 -1.52 12.21
N CYS A 72 -2.18 -2.41 11.74
CA CYS A 72 -0.94 -2.02 11.07
C CYS A 72 -1.00 -2.35 9.59
N VAL A 73 -0.51 -1.43 8.76
CA VAL A 73 -0.27 -1.67 7.34
C VAL A 73 1.23 -1.72 7.12
N ILE A 74 1.69 -2.78 6.46
CA ILE A 74 3.10 -3.05 6.16
C ILE A 74 3.30 -3.14 4.65
N GLN A 75 4.41 -2.58 4.18
CA GLN A 75 4.81 -2.64 2.77
C GLN A 75 6.31 -2.88 2.65
N SER A 76 6.70 -3.85 1.83
CA SER A 76 8.08 -4.21 1.56
C SER A 76 8.16 -5.05 0.29
N SER A 77 9.26 -4.96 -0.46
CA SER A 77 9.54 -5.88 -1.58
C SER A 77 9.83 -7.32 -1.12
N GLN A 78 10.08 -7.53 0.16
CA GLN A 78 10.28 -8.86 0.75
C GLN A 78 8.96 -9.58 1.06
N ILE A 79 7.81 -8.88 1.03
CA ILE A 79 6.50 -9.51 1.19
C ILE A 79 6.12 -10.17 -0.13
N ILE A 80 5.93 -11.49 -0.09
CA ILE A 80 5.58 -12.26 -1.27
C ILE A 80 4.06 -12.37 -1.35
N ILE A 81 3.51 -11.96 -2.48
CA ILE A 81 2.09 -12.09 -2.81
C ILE A 81 2.00 -12.95 -4.06
N ARG A 82 1.35 -14.11 -3.96
CA ARG A 82 1.27 -15.07 -5.07
C ARG A 82 -0.09 -15.74 -5.13
N SER A 83 -0.63 -15.86 -6.32
CA SER A 83 -1.80 -16.70 -6.58
C SER A 83 -1.34 -18.13 -6.87
N VAL A 84 -1.96 -19.10 -6.20
CA VAL A 84 -1.70 -20.54 -6.37
C VAL A 84 -3.01 -21.30 -6.44
N GLU A 85 -2.97 -22.49 -7.02
CA GLU A 85 -4.10 -23.39 -7.07
C GLU A 85 -3.80 -24.63 -6.25
N VAL A 86 -4.79 -25.05 -5.48
CA VAL A 86 -4.77 -26.28 -4.69
C VAL A 86 -6.09 -27.00 -4.90
N GLU A 87 -6.13 -28.31 -4.62
CA GLU A 87 -7.40 -29.03 -4.54
C GLU A 87 -8.33 -28.36 -3.52
N LYS A 88 -9.63 -28.52 -3.71
CA LYS A 88 -10.61 -27.95 -2.79
C LYS A 88 -10.52 -28.60 -1.41
N TYR A 89 -10.00 -27.81 -0.47
CA TYR A 89 -9.91 -28.17 0.94
C TYR A 89 -10.67 -27.16 1.81
N PRO A 90 -11.16 -27.58 2.99
CA PRO A 90 -11.61 -26.66 4.02
C PRO A 90 -10.48 -25.71 4.46
N LYS A 91 -10.82 -24.48 4.86
CA LYS A 91 -9.83 -23.48 5.30
C LYS A 91 -8.81 -24.00 6.33
N LYS A 92 -9.25 -24.87 7.26
CA LYS A 92 -8.37 -25.46 8.27
C LYS A 92 -7.31 -26.37 7.62
N ALA A 93 -7.70 -27.19 6.64
CA ALA A 93 -6.77 -28.08 5.93
C ALA A 93 -5.79 -27.28 5.05
N ILE A 94 -6.26 -26.20 4.39
CA ILE A 94 -5.37 -25.30 3.66
C ILE A 94 -4.33 -24.67 4.60
N ARG A 95 -4.73 -24.23 5.79
CA ARG A 95 -3.77 -23.67 6.78
C ARG A 95 -2.72 -24.68 7.17
N GLN A 96 -3.11 -25.91 7.48
CA GLN A 96 -2.19 -27.00 7.80
C GLN A 96 -1.26 -27.36 6.63
N LEU A 97 -1.80 -27.38 5.40
CA LEU A 97 -1.00 -27.59 4.19
C LEU A 97 0.10 -26.53 4.04
N LEU A 98 -0.26 -25.26 4.23
CA LEU A 98 0.69 -24.16 4.14
C LEU A 98 1.72 -24.15 5.29
N GLU A 99 1.35 -24.58 6.49
CA GLU A 99 2.29 -24.72 7.62
C GLU A 99 3.38 -25.78 7.36
N ILE A 100 3.05 -26.82 6.58
CA ILE A 100 3.96 -27.95 6.33
C ILE A 100 4.69 -27.82 4.99
N LYS A 101 4.01 -27.29 3.95
CA LYS A 101 4.47 -27.33 2.56
C LYS A 101 4.46 -25.95 1.88
N ALA A 102 4.68 -24.89 2.62
CA ALA A 102 4.68 -23.56 2.04
C ALA A 102 5.75 -23.34 0.95
N GLU A 103 6.87 -24.03 1.07
CA GLU A 103 7.99 -23.98 0.13
C GLU A 103 7.62 -24.53 -1.27
N ASP A 104 6.65 -25.45 -1.34
CA ASP A 104 6.15 -25.97 -2.61
C ASP A 104 5.43 -24.87 -3.41
N PHE A 105 4.92 -23.85 -2.74
CA PHE A 105 4.11 -22.78 -3.34
C PHE A 105 4.84 -21.44 -3.42
N LEU A 106 5.77 -21.18 -2.49
CA LEU A 106 6.44 -19.89 -2.33
C LEU A 106 7.96 -20.10 -2.24
N PRO A 107 8.75 -19.19 -2.83
CA PRO A 107 10.22 -19.22 -2.72
C PRO A 107 10.65 -18.65 -1.36
N ILE A 108 10.37 -19.39 -0.27
CA ILE A 108 10.64 -18.96 1.10
C ILE A 108 11.40 -20.03 1.86
N GLU A 109 12.11 -19.65 2.90
CA GLU A 109 12.70 -20.55 3.88
C GLU A 109 11.67 -20.88 4.98
N GLN A 110 11.52 -22.16 5.28
CA GLN A 110 10.57 -22.64 6.28
C GLN A 110 10.84 -22.00 7.65
N GLY A 111 9.77 -21.52 8.30
CA GLY A 111 9.87 -20.89 9.62
C GLY A 111 10.38 -19.44 9.61
N ALA A 112 10.82 -18.89 8.47
CA ALA A 112 11.24 -17.50 8.37
C ALA A 112 10.10 -16.50 8.06
N TYR A 113 8.94 -17.04 7.64
CA TYR A 113 7.79 -16.25 7.21
C TYR A 113 6.51 -16.59 7.96
N GLN A 114 5.69 -15.58 8.20
CA GLN A 114 4.29 -15.76 8.53
C GLN A 114 3.48 -15.76 7.24
N ILE A 115 2.66 -16.80 7.04
CA ILE A 115 1.83 -16.94 5.85
C ILE A 115 0.37 -16.80 6.23
N ASP A 116 -0.38 -16.07 5.42
CA ASP A 116 -1.84 -16.07 5.43
C ASP A 116 -2.38 -16.23 4.02
N PHE A 117 -3.65 -16.59 3.88
CA PHE A 117 -4.27 -16.82 2.59
C PHE A 117 -5.72 -16.34 2.51
N LYS A 118 -6.15 -16.04 1.30
CA LYS A 118 -7.53 -15.75 0.93
C LYS A 118 -7.95 -16.66 -0.20
N ILE A 119 -9.13 -17.28 -0.11
CA ILE A 119 -9.73 -18.00 -1.23
C ILE A 119 -10.31 -16.94 -2.17
N LEU A 120 -9.79 -16.89 -3.39
CA LEU A 120 -10.25 -15.95 -4.43
C LEU A 120 -11.44 -16.53 -5.19
N GLU A 121 -11.36 -17.83 -5.52
CA GLU A 121 -12.31 -18.52 -6.39
C GLU A 121 -12.30 -20.01 -6.10
N GLU A 122 -13.46 -20.65 -6.25
CA GLU A 122 -13.60 -22.11 -6.34
C GLU A 122 -14.00 -22.44 -7.77
N ARG A 123 -13.27 -23.33 -8.42
CA ARG A 123 -13.56 -23.77 -9.79
C ARG A 123 -13.40 -25.25 -9.95
N GLU A 124 -14.07 -25.81 -10.95
CA GLU A 124 -13.91 -27.19 -11.37
C GLU A 124 -13.07 -27.22 -12.66
N GLU A 125 -12.04 -28.04 -12.68
CA GLU A 125 -11.18 -28.24 -13.82
C GLU A 125 -10.94 -29.74 -14.00
N GLU A 126 -11.27 -30.24 -15.16
CA GLU A 126 -11.20 -31.69 -15.49
C GLU A 126 -11.87 -32.62 -14.47
N GLY A 127 -13.02 -32.19 -13.90
CA GLY A 127 -13.75 -32.95 -12.88
C GLY A 127 -13.18 -32.86 -11.48
N VAL A 128 -12.11 -32.08 -11.25
CA VAL A 128 -11.51 -31.85 -9.93
C VAL A 128 -11.87 -30.44 -9.44
N LEU A 129 -12.44 -30.36 -8.24
CA LEU A 129 -12.70 -29.08 -7.58
C LEU A 129 -11.40 -28.50 -7.04
N LYS A 130 -11.08 -27.27 -7.41
CA LYS A 130 -9.89 -26.53 -7.00
C LYS A 130 -10.24 -25.22 -6.31
N ASN A 131 -9.40 -24.82 -5.37
CA ASN A 131 -9.38 -23.48 -4.79
C ASN A 131 -8.23 -22.68 -5.40
N LYS A 132 -8.53 -21.49 -5.94
CA LYS A 132 -7.54 -20.49 -6.26
C LYS A 132 -7.31 -19.62 -5.03
N LEU A 133 -6.09 -19.64 -4.51
CA LEU A 133 -5.68 -18.93 -3.30
C LEU A 133 -4.83 -17.72 -3.65
N LEU A 134 -5.00 -16.62 -2.91
CA LEU A 134 -4.00 -15.57 -2.80
C LEU A 134 -3.20 -15.85 -1.52
N LEU A 135 -1.93 -16.15 -1.65
CA LEU A 135 -1.00 -16.31 -0.53
C LEU A 135 -0.27 -15.00 -0.29
N VAL A 136 -0.13 -14.64 0.98
CA VAL A 136 0.71 -13.54 1.44
C VAL A 136 1.69 -14.08 2.46
N ALA A 137 2.99 -13.98 2.17
CA ALA A 137 4.07 -14.36 3.08
C ALA A 137 4.86 -13.12 3.49
N ALA A 138 4.87 -12.80 4.77
CA ALA A 138 5.62 -11.68 5.34
C ALA A 138 6.76 -12.21 6.21
N PRO A 139 8.01 -11.76 6.02
CA PRO A 139 9.15 -12.25 6.79
C PRO A 139 9.06 -11.82 8.25
N HIS A 140 9.49 -12.66 9.15
CA HIS A 140 9.55 -12.39 10.58
C HIS A 140 10.44 -11.20 10.92
N THR A 141 11.44 -10.89 10.10
CA THR A 141 12.28 -9.68 10.22
C THR A 141 11.50 -8.37 10.10
N ILE A 142 10.35 -8.38 9.44
CA ILE A 142 9.42 -7.24 9.37
C ILE A 142 8.39 -7.31 10.50
N LEU A 143 7.79 -8.47 10.71
CA LEU A 143 6.64 -8.63 11.62
C LEU A 143 7.03 -8.50 13.09
N LEU A 144 8.13 -9.15 13.53
CA LEU A 144 8.50 -9.19 14.94
C LEU A 144 8.85 -7.80 15.50
N PRO A 145 9.63 -6.94 14.82
CA PRO A 145 9.87 -5.58 15.28
C PRO A 145 8.60 -4.75 15.41
N ILE A 146 7.64 -4.90 14.48
CA ILE A 146 6.35 -4.20 14.54
C ILE A 146 5.52 -4.66 15.73
N LEU A 147 5.45 -5.97 15.98
CA LEU A 147 4.73 -6.52 17.14
C LEU A 147 5.38 -6.06 18.45
N ALA A 148 6.71 -6.05 18.53
CA ALA A 148 7.45 -5.53 19.68
C ALA A 148 7.15 -4.04 19.91
N LEU A 149 7.18 -3.23 18.86
CA LEU A 149 6.83 -1.82 18.89
C LEU A 149 5.42 -1.57 19.42
N ILE A 150 4.43 -2.29 18.90
CA ILE A 150 3.02 -2.19 19.31
C ILE A 150 2.88 -2.54 20.80
N LYS A 151 3.52 -3.64 21.23
CA LYS A 151 3.53 -4.08 22.64
C LYS A 151 4.15 -3.01 23.55
N ASN A 152 5.30 -2.45 23.15
CA ASN A 152 6.00 -1.39 23.91
C ASN A 152 5.18 -0.10 24.02
N LEU A 153 4.35 0.20 23.01
CA LEU A 153 3.40 1.31 23.02
C LEU A 153 2.12 1.02 23.84
N ARG A 154 2.00 -0.19 24.41
CA ARG A 154 0.81 -0.67 25.15
C ARG A 154 -0.46 -0.61 24.29
N LEU A 155 -0.32 -0.93 23.01
CA LEU A 155 -1.41 -1.07 22.06
C LEU A 155 -1.73 -2.56 21.85
N ILE A 156 -2.95 -2.84 21.39
CA ILE A 156 -3.44 -4.20 21.13
C ILE A 156 -3.56 -4.39 19.62
N PRO A 157 -2.68 -5.19 19.00
CA PRO A 157 -2.77 -5.46 17.57
C PRO A 157 -4.01 -6.32 17.30
N ILE A 158 -4.88 -5.85 16.41
CA ILE A 158 -6.05 -6.61 15.97
C ILE A 158 -5.89 -7.11 14.54
N ARG A 159 -5.02 -6.46 13.75
CA ARG A 159 -4.71 -6.86 12.37
C ARG A 159 -3.38 -6.28 11.93
N ILE A 160 -2.60 -7.07 11.20
CA ILE A 160 -1.51 -6.60 10.34
C ILE A 160 -1.93 -6.94 8.90
N SER A 161 -1.82 -5.98 8.00
CA SER A 161 -2.33 -6.07 6.64
C SER A 161 -1.37 -5.42 5.65
N ILE A 162 -1.66 -5.59 4.36
CA ILE A 162 -0.92 -5.01 3.25
C ILE A 162 -1.80 -3.98 2.51
N PRO A 163 -1.20 -3.01 1.81
CA PRO A 163 -1.93 -1.95 1.10
C PRO A 163 -3.01 -2.46 0.13
N SER A 164 -2.71 -3.52 -0.63
CA SER A 164 -3.62 -4.08 -1.62
C SER A 164 -4.94 -4.59 -1.00
N GLU A 165 -4.92 -5.11 0.23
CA GLU A 165 -6.15 -5.48 0.94
C GLU A 165 -7.01 -4.25 1.26
N GLY A 166 -6.37 -3.15 1.68
CA GLY A 166 -7.07 -1.88 1.92
C GLY A 166 -7.75 -1.35 0.66
N LEU A 167 -7.04 -1.38 -0.47
CA LEU A 167 -7.59 -0.97 -1.76
C LEU A 167 -8.75 -1.88 -2.19
N GLU A 168 -8.61 -3.20 -2.06
CA GLU A 168 -9.69 -4.12 -2.37
C GLU A 168 -10.95 -3.84 -1.52
N ASN A 169 -10.79 -3.56 -0.23
CA ASN A 169 -11.91 -3.20 0.64
C ASN A 169 -12.60 -1.91 0.19
N ILE A 170 -11.85 -0.92 -0.29
CA ILE A 170 -12.40 0.32 -0.81
C ILE A 170 -13.22 0.05 -2.08
N PHE A 171 -12.58 -0.50 -3.10
CA PHE A 171 -13.16 -0.63 -4.42
C PHE A 171 -14.23 -1.74 -4.53
N ASN A 172 -14.22 -2.71 -3.61
CA ASN A 172 -15.26 -3.73 -3.52
C ASN A 172 -16.50 -3.26 -2.75
N THR A 173 -16.35 -2.32 -1.82
CA THR A 173 -17.46 -1.82 -0.98
C THR A 173 -18.18 -0.64 -1.63
N TYR A 174 -17.45 0.19 -2.35
CA TYR A 174 -17.96 1.39 -3.02
C TYR A 174 -17.81 1.20 -4.52
N PRO A 175 -18.90 0.81 -5.19
CA PRO A 175 -18.87 0.58 -6.63
C PRO A 175 -18.42 1.86 -7.33
N LEU A 176 -17.39 1.72 -8.12
CA LEU A 176 -16.89 2.73 -9.03
C LEU A 176 -18.02 3.17 -9.98
N LYS A 177 -17.88 4.31 -10.63
CA LYS A 177 -18.79 4.73 -11.70
C LYS A 177 -18.97 3.59 -12.70
N PHE A 178 -20.14 3.50 -13.32
CA PHE A 178 -20.56 2.37 -14.15
C PHE A 178 -19.51 1.91 -15.18
N GLU A 179 -18.79 2.85 -15.80
CA GLU A 179 -17.72 2.56 -16.77
C GLU A 179 -16.49 1.91 -16.11
N GLU A 180 -16.20 2.23 -14.86
CA GLU A 180 -15.10 1.67 -14.08
C GLU A 180 -15.45 0.28 -13.52
N GLN A 181 -16.73 -0.08 -13.42
CA GLN A 181 -17.19 -1.41 -12.95
C GLN A 181 -16.94 -2.51 -13.99
N LEU A 182 -16.97 -2.18 -15.26
CA LEU A 182 -16.80 -3.14 -16.37
C LEU A 182 -15.34 -3.37 -16.77
N GLY A 183 -14.42 -2.59 -16.22
CA GLY A 183 -13.02 -2.64 -16.60
C GLY A 183 -12.06 -2.81 -15.43
N SER A 184 -10.83 -2.47 -15.70
CA SER A 184 -9.76 -2.46 -14.71
C SER A 184 -9.30 -1.04 -14.42
N ILE A 185 -8.84 -0.82 -13.21
CA ILE A 185 -8.17 0.40 -12.78
C ILE A 185 -6.77 0.08 -12.27
N MET A 186 -5.89 1.05 -12.37
CA MET A 186 -4.56 1.01 -11.75
C MET A 186 -4.52 1.99 -10.59
N VAL A 187 -3.97 1.59 -9.46
CA VAL A 187 -3.70 2.47 -8.33
C VAL A 187 -2.20 2.56 -8.12
N LEU A 188 -1.68 3.79 -8.10
CA LEU A 188 -0.27 4.11 -7.85
C LEU A 188 -0.13 4.74 -6.47
N ASP A 189 0.46 4.01 -5.52
CA ASP A 189 0.86 4.56 -4.23
C ASP A 189 2.31 5.06 -4.32
N ILE A 190 2.46 6.35 -4.58
CA ILE A 190 3.76 6.98 -4.80
C ILE A 190 4.34 7.39 -3.44
N GLY A 191 5.18 6.53 -2.90
CA GLY A 191 5.84 6.73 -1.61
C GLY A 191 7.17 7.49 -1.71
N GLY A 192 7.89 7.55 -0.58
CA GLY A 192 9.22 8.19 -0.54
C GLY A 192 10.32 7.39 -1.22
N SER A 193 10.37 6.07 -0.99
CA SER A 193 11.43 5.18 -1.50
C SER A 193 10.93 4.13 -2.47
N SER A 194 9.64 4.07 -2.71
CA SER A 194 9.03 3.09 -3.62
C SER A 194 7.68 3.57 -4.12
N THR A 195 7.26 3.02 -5.26
CA THR A 195 5.92 3.21 -5.83
C THR A 195 5.25 1.85 -5.94
N ALA A 196 4.14 1.66 -5.22
CA ALA A 196 3.35 0.44 -5.36
C ALA A 196 2.32 0.61 -6.49
N VAL A 197 2.26 -0.41 -7.34
CA VAL A 197 1.30 -0.51 -8.45
C VAL A 197 0.32 -1.62 -8.12
N THR A 198 -0.96 -1.30 -8.05
CA THR A 198 -2.02 -2.28 -7.82
C THR A 198 -3.05 -2.18 -8.95
N ILE A 199 -3.31 -3.30 -9.64
CA ILE A 199 -4.36 -3.39 -10.65
C ILE A 199 -5.56 -4.10 -10.03
N ILE A 200 -6.73 -3.48 -10.18
CA ILE A 200 -8.00 -3.93 -9.62
C ILE A 200 -8.97 -4.11 -10.77
N THR A 201 -9.57 -5.30 -10.86
CA THR A 201 -10.57 -5.66 -11.85
C THR A 201 -11.83 -6.13 -11.14
N HIS A 202 -12.98 -5.53 -11.45
CA HIS A 202 -14.24 -5.83 -10.78
C HIS A 202 -14.16 -5.77 -9.25
N GLY A 203 -13.46 -4.76 -8.71
CA GLY A 203 -13.27 -4.57 -7.27
C GLY A 203 -12.28 -5.52 -6.60
N LYS A 204 -11.67 -6.47 -7.32
CA LYS A 204 -10.71 -7.44 -6.81
C LYS A 204 -9.28 -7.12 -7.26
N VAL A 205 -8.33 -7.25 -6.37
CA VAL A 205 -6.91 -7.10 -6.71
C VAL A 205 -6.46 -8.26 -7.59
N CYS A 206 -5.98 -7.92 -8.80
CA CYS A 206 -5.45 -8.88 -9.77
C CYS A 206 -3.92 -8.92 -9.81
N LEU A 207 -3.29 -7.78 -9.59
CA LEU A 207 -1.84 -7.64 -9.63
C LEU A 207 -1.37 -6.61 -8.63
N THR A 208 -0.28 -6.90 -7.93
CA THR A 208 0.46 -5.92 -7.13
C THR A 208 1.94 -6.04 -7.46
N ARG A 209 2.61 -4.90 -7.68
CA ARG A 209 4.05 -4.79 -7.89
C ARG A 209 4.59 -3.60 -7.12
N LEU A 210 5.82 -3.70 -6.68
CA LEU A 210 6.54 -2.62 -6.03
C LEU A 210 7.71 -2.19 -6.93
N ILE A 211 7.70 -0.94 -7.35
CA ILE A 211 8.81 -0.28 -8.03
C ILE A 211 9.69 0.33 -6.93
N GLU A 212 10.95 -0.08 -6.84
CA GLU A 212 11.89 0.42 -5.83
C GLU A 212 12.47 1.80 -6.24
N TYR A 213 11.57 2.73 -6.52
CA TYR A 213 11.84 4.13 -6.81
C TYR A 213 10.71 5.00 -6.31
N GLY A 214 11.06 6.09 -5.61
CA GLY A 214 10.10 7.01 -5.02
C GLY A 214 10.59 8.46 -5.02
N VAL A 215 9.83 9.33 -4.35
CA VAL A 215 10.07 10.77 -4.33
C VAL A 215 11.43 11.16 -3.74
N GLU A 216 11.92 10.40 -2.75
CA GLU A 216 13.22 10.70 -2.11
C GLU A 216 14.39 10.38 -3.07
N ASP A 217 14.24 9.36 -3.92
CA ASP A 217 15.24 9.00 -4.91
C ASP A 217 15.30 10.08 -5.99
N LEU A 218 14.14 10.53 -6.47
CA LEU A 218 14.03 11.63 -7.41
C LEU A 218 14.65 12.92 -6.85
N LYS A 219 14.31 13.31 -5.62
CA LYS A 219 14.87 14.49 -4.95
C LYS A 219 16.37 14.39 -4.77
N ARG A 220 16.88 13.19 -4.41
CA ARG A 220 18.31 12.95 -4.22
C ARG A 220 19.08 13.12 -5.53
N PHE A 221 18.51 12.58 -6.61
CA PHE A 221 19.11 12.70 -7.95
C PHE A 221 19.16 14.16 -8.40
N ILE A 222 18.04 14.88 -8.35
CA ILE A 222 17.97 16.31 -8.72
C ILE A 222 19.00 17.12 -7.94
N LYS A 223 19.10 16.90 -6.62
CA LYS A 223 20.07 17.62 -5.77
C LYS A 223 21.52 17.31 -6.14
N LYS A 224 21.84 16.07 -6.53
CA LYS A 224 23.18 15.67 -6.96
C LYS A 224 23.57 16.38 -8.26
N GLU A 225 22.68 16.35 -9.25
CA GLU A 225 22.91 17.00 -10.55
C GLU A 225 23.05 18.53 -10.41
N GLN A 226 22.21 19.17 -9.61
CA GLN A 226 22.30 20.61 -9.35
C GLN A 226 23.65 21.03 -8.75
N LYS A 227 24.21 20.22 -7.81
CA LYS A 227 25.52 20.48 -7.23
C LYS A 227 26.65 20.34 -8.26
N GLN A 228 26.54 19.39 -9.19
CA GLN A 228 27.59 19.17 -10.20
C GLN A 228 27.64 20.29 -11.26
N LEU A 229 26.51 20.96 -11.50
CA LEU A 229 26.39 21.93 -12.60
C LEU A 229 26.43 23.39 -12.15
N GLU A 230 26.60 23.66 -10.84
CA GLU A 230 26.57 25.03 -10.26
C GLU A 230 25.33 25.86 -10.67
N LYS A 231 24.28 25.20 -11.18
CA LYS A 231 23.06 25.83 -11.69
C LYS A 231 21.89 25.64 -10.74
N GLU A 232 21.87 26.39 -9.64
CA GLU A 232 20.81 26.25 -8.62
C GLU A 232 19.41 26.75 -9.05
N SER A 233 19.27 27.51 -10.14
CA SER A 233 18.04 28.26 -10.43
C SER A 233 17.34 27.95 -11.75
N ASP A 234 17.82 27.01 -12.57
CA ASP A 234 17.18 26.75 -13.86
C ASP A 234 16.01 25.77 -13.69
N LYS A 235 14.77 26.33 -13.71
CA LYS A 235 13.52 25.56 -13.61
C LYS A 235 13.39 24.56 -14.76
N THR A 236 13.73 24.94 -15.97
CA THR A 236 13.64 24.12 -17.17
C THR A 236 14.56 22.89 -17.06
N TYR A 237 15.77 23.09 -16.54
CA TYR A 237 16.71 22.00 -16.32
C TYR A 237 16.21 21.01 -15.26
N ARG A 238 15.61 21.48 -14.17
CA ARG A 238 15.00 20.62 -13.15
C ARG A 238 13.85 19.80 -13.71
N GLU A 239 12.99 20.40 -14.52
CA GLU A 239 11.88 19.71 -15.19
C GLU A 239 12.39 18.64 -16.15
N HIS A 240 13.44 18.94 -16.92
CA HIS A 240 14.05 17.97 -17.83
C HIS A 240 14.65 16.75 -17.10
N ILE A 241 15.41 16.98 -16.04
CA ILE A 241 15.97 15.90 -15.21
C ILE A 241 14.84 15.06 -14.59
N MET A 242 13.84 15.71 -14.05
CA MET A 242 12.71 15.04 -13.42
C MET A 242 11.99 14.17 -14.45
N SER A 243 11.73 14.68 -15.64
CA SER A 243 11.13 13.94 -16.74
C SER A 243 11.95 12.70 -17.12
N ALA A 244 13.27 12.85 -17.31
CA ALA A 244 14.14 11.72 -17.65
C ALA A 244 14.18 10.63 -16.56
N GLN A 245 14.21 11.03 -15.30
CA GLN A 245 14.20 10.07 -14.17
C GLN A 245 12.85 9.35 -14.03
N MET A 246 11.76 10.08 -14.22
CA MET A 246 10.41 9.51 -14.21
C MET A 246 10.23 8.51 -15.36
N GLU A 247 10.68 8.86 -16.57
CA GLU A 247 10.63 7.99 -17.74
C GLU A 247 11.40 6.70 -17.48
N TYR A 248 12.64 6.82 -17.04
CA TYR A 248 13.52 5.65 -16.87
C TYR A 248 13.07 4.71 -15.73
N HIS A 249 12.69 5.27 -14.57
CA HIS A 249 12.45 4.45 -13.38
C HIS A 249 10.98 4.11 -13.13
N ILE A 250 10.06 4.96 -13.55
CA ILE A 250 8.63 4.75 -13.26
C ILE A 250 7.87 4.36 -14.53
N VAL A 251 7.92 5.15 -15.57
CA VAL A 251 7.11 4.91 -16.78
C VAL A 251 7.49 3.60 -17.45
N SER A 252 8.79 3.34 -17.64
CA SER A 252 9.27 2.08 -18.23
C SER A 252 8.83 0.84 -17.43
N GLU A 253 8.82 0.92 -16.11
CA GLU A 253 8.32 -0.17 -15.26
C GLU A 253 6.79 -0.30 -15.34
N LEU A 254 6.06 0.82 -15.39
CA LEU A 254 4.61 0.79 -15.58
C LEU A 254 4.24 0.16 -16.93
N GLU A 255 4.93 0.51 -18.00
CA GLU A 255 4.72 -0.13 -19.31
C GLU A 255 4.99 -1.63 -19.29
N ARG A 256 6.04 -2.08 -18.59
CA ARG A 256 6.35 -3.49 -18.42
C ARG A 256 5.28 -4.23 -17.67
N ILE A 257 4.77 -3.62 -16.58
CA ILE A 257 3.65 -4.14 -15.78
C ILE A 257 2.38 -4.22 -16.63
N LEU A 258 2.08 -3.20 -17.41
CA LEU A 258 0.93 -3.17 -18.32
C LEU A 258 1.02 -4.26 -19.41
N LYS A 259 2.19 -4.41 -20.05
CA LYS A 259 2.41 -5.48 -21.04
C LYS A 259 2.18 -6.86 -20.41
N PHE A 260 2.72 -7.10 -19.22
CA PHE A 260 2.49 -8.33 -18.48
C PHE A 260 1.02 -8.54 -18.13
N TYR A 261 0.35 -7.51 -17.66
CA TYR A 261 -1.08 -7.58 -17.30
C TYR A 261 -1.94 -7.91 -18.53
N TYR A 262 -1.79 -7.21 -19.64
CA TYR A 262 -2.56 -7.42 -20.86
C TYR A 262 -2.27 -8.76 -21.53
N SER A 263 -1.05 -9.30 -21.42
CA SER A 263 -0.74 -10.63 -21.97
C SER A 263 -1.54 -11.76 -21.28
N ASN A 264 -1.89 -11.57 -20.02
CA ASN A 264 -2.63 -12.54 -19.21
C ASN A 264 -4.13 -12.22 -19.06
N ASN A 265 -4.56 -11.02 -19.47
CA ASN A 265 -5.94 -10.53 -19.25
C ASN A 265 -6.42 -9.76 -20.48
N ARG A 266 -6.52 -10.43 -21.64
CA ARG A 266 -6.80 -9.81 -22.95
C ARG A 266 -8.15 -9.06 -23.02
N GLU A 267 -9.12 -9.46 -22.20
CA GLU A 267 -10.46 -8.88 -22.18
C GLU A 267 -10.60 -7.67 -21.24
N HIS A 268 -9.56 -7.39 -20.43
CA HIS A 268 -9.61 -6.35 -19.42
C HIS A 268 -8.70 -5.17 -19.76
N VAL A 269 -9.30 -4.03 -20.07
CA VAL A 269 -8.57 -2.78 -20.35
C VAL A 269 -8.54 -1.93 -19.10
N ILE A 270 -7.40 -1.29 -18.82
CA ILE A 270 -7.29 -0.29 -17.75
C ILE A 270 -7.85 1.03 -18.26
N HIS A 271 -8.89 1.52 -17.61
CA HIS A 271 -9.59 2.74 -18.02
C HIS A 271 -9.09 3.99 -17.29
N LYS A 272 -8.48 3.82 -16.11
CA LYS A 272 -8.11 4.94 -15.26
C LYS A 272 -6.99 4.58 -14.31
N ILE A 273 -6.20 5.59 -13.98
CA ILE A 273 -5.18 5.53 -12.95
C ILE A 273 -5.64 6.37 -11.77
N TYR A 274 -5.60 5.79 -10.57
CA TYR A 274 -5.71 6.53 -9.33
C TYR A 274 -4.33 6.70 -8.70
N THR A 275 -4.03 7.89 -8.21
CA THR A 275 -2.78 8.18 -7.50
C THR A 275 -3.04 8.42 -6.03
N MET A 276 -2.14 7.97 -5.18
CA MET A 276 -2.15 8.16 -3.74
C MET A 276 -0.73 8.20 -3.18
N GLY A 277 -0.59 8.37 -1.87
CA GLY A 277 0.71 8.54 -1.22
C GLY A 277 1.23 9.99 -1.31
N GLY A 278 2.39 10.23 -0.70
CA GLY A 278 2.97 11.58 -0.61
C GLY A 278 3.40 12.15 -1.97
N GLY A 279 3.81 11.28 -2.90
CA GLY A 279 4.24 11.66 -4.25
C GLY A 279 3.11 12.14 -5.15
N ALA A 280 1.88 11.69 -4.91
CA ALA A 280 0.69 12.17 -5.62
C ALA A 280 0.39 13.66 -5.37
N ASN A 281 1.08 14.31 -4.44
CA ASN A 281 0.98 15.75 -4.22
C ASN A 281 1.95 16.58 -5.11
N ILE A 282 2.75 15.90 -5.92
CA ILE A 282 3.68 16.52 -6.88
C ILE A 282 3.02 16.45 -8.26
N LYS A 283 2.48 17.58 -8.73
CA LYS A 283 1.71 17.65 -9.99
C LYS A 283 2.49 17.15 -11.19
N GLU A 284 3.76 17.48 -11.26
CA GLU A 284 4.64 17.12 -12.35
C GLU A 284 4.75 15.59 -12.53
N ILE A 285 4.67 14.84 -11.44
CA ILE A 285 4.69 13.37 -11.48
C ILE A 285 3.41 12.84 -12.15
N GLU A 286 2.25 13.34 -11.74
CA GLU A 286 0.96 12.91 -12.31
C GLU A 286 0.86 13.29 -13.79
N GLU A 287 1.24 14.51 -14.15
CA GLU A 287 1.21 15.00 -15.53
C GLU A 287 2.13 14.16 -16.43
N HIS A 288 3.32 13.82 -15.94
CA HIS A 288 4.26 13.00 -16.70
C HIS A 288 3.71 11.59 -16.97
N ILE A 289 3.20 10.90 -15.93
CA ILE A 289 2.60 9.58 -16.07
C ILE A 289 1.37 9.61 -16.99
N LYS A 290 0.52 10.64 -16.86
CA LYS A 290 -0.66 10.82 -17.71
C LYS A 290 -0.30 10.91 -19.18
N ASN A 291 0.69 11.73 -19.51
CA ASN A 291 1.13 11.95 -20.88
C ASN A 291 1.79 10.69 -21.48
N ALA A 292 2.63 10.00 -20.68
CA ALA A 292 3.33 8.81 -21.13
C ALA A 292 2.39 7.62 -21.40
N LEU A 293 1.43 7.37 -20.50
CA LEU A 293 0.52 6.23 -20.61
C LEU A 293 -0.78 6.55 -21.36
N ASN A 294 -1.05 7.80 -21.63
CA ASN A 294 -2.30 8.28 -22.28
C ASN A 294 -3.56 7.75 -21.58
N LEU A 295 -3.55 7.71 -20.24
CA LEU A 295 -4.67 7.27 -19.40
C LEU A 295 -5.14 8.41 -18.50
N PRO A 296 -6.46 8.51 -18.22
CA PRO A 296 -6.97 9.46 -17.23
C PRO A 296 -6.37 9.19 -15.86
N ILE A 297 -5.94 10.25 -15.16
CA ILE A 297 -5.41 10.19 -13.80
C ILE A 297 -6.31 10.98 -12.86
N GLU A 298 -6.57 10.41 -11.68
CA GLU A 298 -7.28 11.07 -10.60
C GLU A 298 -6.63 10.74 -9.25
N LYS A 299 -6.48 11.75 -8.40
CA LYS A 299 -5.97 11.57 -7.04
C LYS A 299 -7.05 11.03 -6.11
N LEU A 300 -6.74 9.95 -5.37
CA LEU A 300 -7.59 9.42 -4.31
C LEU A 300 -7.52 10.30 -3.05
N ASN A 301 -8.23 11.41 -3.07
CA ASN A 301 -8.31 12.36 -1.96
C ASN A 301 -9.69 12.45 -1.31
N TYR A 302 -10.61 11.60 -1.76
CA TYR A 302 -11.97 11.48 -1.23
C TYR A 302 -12.39 10.01 -1.15
N LEU A 303 -12.98 9.62 -0.02
CA LEU A 303 -13.57 8.30 0.20
C LEU A 303 -14.96 8.51 0.80
N GLU A 304 -16.01 8.06 0.11
CA GLU A 304 -17.42 8.29 0.48
C GLU A 304 -17.78 7.85 1.90
N PHE A 305 -17.13 6.79 2.38
CA PHE A 305 -17.36 6.23 3.71
C PHE A 305 -16.59 6.93 4.84
N VAL A 306 -15.78 7.93 4.50
CA VAL A 306 -14.94 8.65 5.45
C VAL A 306 -15.48 10.06 5.66
N SER A 307 -15.63 10.42 6.91
CA SER A 307 -15.95 11.79 7.36
C SER A 307 -14.90 12.27 8.36
N GLU A 308 -14.83 13.56 8.57
CA GLU A 308 -13.94 14.18 9.54
C GLU A 308 -14.74 14.64 10.76
N ALA A 309 -14.19 14.45 11.96
CA ALA A 309 -14.74 15.04 13.17
C ALA A 309 -14.49 16.56 13.18
N LYS A 310 -15.32 17.30 13.90
CA LYS A 310 -15.19 18.77 14.03
C LYS A 310 -13.78 19.14 14.52
N GLY A 311 -13.09 20.00 13.78
CA GLY A 311 -11.74 20.48 14.08
C GLY A 311 -10.60 19.57 13.61
N VAL A 312 -10.90 18.50 12.89
CA VAL A 312 -9.91 17.73 12.14
C VAL A 312 -9.80 18.36 10.75
N ASN A 313 -8.63 18.75 10.36
CA ASN A 313 -8.36 19.22 9.00
C ASN A 313 -7.48 18.19 8.29
N PHE A 314 -8.04 17.52 7.30
CA PHE A 314 -7.40 16.52 6.46
C PHE A 314 -7.15 17.02 5.03
N GLU A 315 -7.46 18.28 4.80
CA GLU A 315 -7.44 18.89 3.48
C GLU A 315 -6.08 18.69 2.79
N GLY A 316 -6.10 18.07 1.61
CA GLY A 316 -4.92 17.76 0.82
C GLY A 316 -4.03 16.60 1.32
N GLN A 317 -4.42 15.86 2.35
CA GLN A 317 -3.63 14.74 2.90
C GLN A 317 -4.36 13.39 2.90
N MET A 318 -5.63 13.32 2.54
CA MET A 318 -6.41 12.08 2.53
C MET A 318 -5.72 10.97 1.73
N ASN A 319 -5.17 11.31 0.57
CA ASN A 319 -4.43 10.40 -0.29
C ASN A 319 -3.27 9.68 0.40
N CYS A 320 -2.70 10.24 1.48
CA CYS A 320 -1.65 9.58 2.25
C CYS A 320 -2.17 8.48 3.19
N PHE A 321 -3.47 8.47 3.51
CA PHE A 321 -4.05 7.58 4.52
C PHE A 321 -4.99 6.52 3.92
N VAL A 322 -5.13 6.47 2.61
CA VAL A 322 -6.04 5.56 1.90
C VAL A 322 -5.84 4.10 2.32
N ASN A 323 -4.59 3.63 2.40
CA ASN A 323 -4.28 2.26 2.83
C ASN A 323 -4.86 1.94 4.21
N LEU A 324 -4.61 2.82 5.19
CA LEU A 324 -5.09 2.66 6.56
C LEU A 324 -6.61 2.66 6.65
N LEU A 325 -7.24 3.61 5.96
CA LEU A 325 -8.71 3.76 5.97
C LEU A 325 -9.37 2.56 5.29
N GLY A 326 -8.79 2.07 4.20
CA GLY A 326 -9.28 0.88 3.50
C GLY A 326 -9.13 -0.40 4.34
N VAL A 327 -8.01 -0.60 5.03
CA VAL A 327 -7.85 -1.77 5.92
C VAL A 327 -8.78 -1.69 7.13
N ILE A 328 -8.97 -0.51 7.73
CA ILE A 328 -9.93 -0.33 8.82
C ILE A 328 -11.37 -0.58 8.33
N ASN A 329 -11.69 -0.27 7.08
CA ASN A 329 -13.01 -0.53 6.49
C ASN A 329 -13.33 -2.03 6.41
N GLY A 330 -12.33 -2.87 6.24
CA GLY A 330 -12.46 -4.34 6.14
C GLY A 330 -12.57 -5.10 7.47
N ILE A 331 -12.64 -4.40 8.64
CA ILE A 331 -12.69 -5.06 9.98
C ILE A 331 -14.13 -5.32 10.45
#